data_7e39740407822f2f0ba7d453cabc7f1a
#
_entry.id   7e39740407822f2f0ba7d453cabc7f1a
#
_cell.length_a   1.000
_cell.length_b   1.000
_cell.length_c   1.000
_cell.angle_alpha   90.00
_cell.angle_beta   90.00
_cell.angle_gamma   90.00
#
_symmetry.space_group_name_H-M   'P 1'
#
loop_
_entity.id
_entity.type
_entity.pdbx_description
1 polymer ?
#
loop_
_entity_poly.entity_id
_entity_poly.type
_entity_poly.pdbx_seq_one_letter_code
_entity_poly.pdbx_strand_id
1 'polypeptide(L)'
;MQYRLTSKPYRGFTLIEILVVVVILGILGAVVVPQIMGRPDTARVQAAQTDLRSLSAALDVYRLDNFQYPSSEQGLEALVTKPSGFPEPKNWNPEGYIKKLPSDPWGSPYIYERTDTNFALHSLGADGQEGGEGLNADIRLADI
;
A
#
# COMPACT_ATOMS: atom_id res chain seq x y z
N MET A 1 44.32 -11.09 -61.00
CA MET A 1 43.88 -10.02 -60.08
C MET A 1 43.61 -10.64 -58.69
N GLN A 2 44.54 -10.53 -57.76
CA GLN A 2 44.42 -11.16 -56.42
C GLN A 2 43.94 -10.14 -55.42
N TYR A 3 42.74 -10.35 -54.86
CA TYR A 3 42.22 -9.54 -53.80
C TYR A 3 42.86 -9.97 -52.45
N ARG A 4 43.65 -9.12 -51.86
CA ARG A 4 44.13 -9.31 -50.49
C ARG A 4 43.00 -8.96 -49.51
N LEU A 5 42.44 -9.99 -48.89
CA LEU A 5 41.55 -9.80 -47.74
C LEU A 5 42.38 -9.40 -46.53
N THR A 6 42.33 -8.13 -46.14
CA THR A 6 42.90 -7.65 -44.89
C THR A 6 41.98 -8.01 -43.74
N SER A 7 42.30 -9.08 -43.03
CA SER A 7 41.61 -9.43 -41.76
C SER A 7 41.98 -8.38 -40.70
N LYS A 8 40.96 -7.65 -40.21
CA LYS A 8 41.12 -6.78 -39.06
C LYS A 8 41.40 -7.67 -37.84
N PRO A 9 42.42 -7.37 -37.03
CA PRO A 9 42.65 -8.11 -35.79
C PRO A 9 41.53 -7.88 -34.82
N TYR A 10 40.81 -8.91 -34.39
CA TYR A 10 39.86 -8.88 -33.32
C TYR A 10 40.62 -8.71 -32.00
N ARG A 11 40.47 -7.58 -31.32
CA ARG A 11 41.04 -7.36 -29.99
C ARG A 11 40.17 -8.12 -29.00
N GLY A 12 40.63 -9.22 -28.48
CA GLY A 12 39.98 -9.93 -27.36
C GLY A 12 40.15 -9.16 -26.05
N PHE A 13 39.19 -9.31 -25.14
CA PHE A 13 39.31 -8.78 -23.80
C PHE A 13 40.40 -9.51 -23.01
N THR A 14 41.14 -8.76 -22.19
CA THR A 14 42.13 -9.34 -21.29
C THR A 14 41.43 -9.86 -20.02
N LEU A 15 42.02 -10.89 -19.40
CA LEU A 15 41.48 -11.45 -18.16
C LEU A 15 41.43 -10.40 -17.03
N ILE A 16 42.44 -9.51 -16.98
CA ILE A 16 42.47 -8.41 -16.00
C ILE A 16 41.36 -7.40 -16.21
N GLU A 17 41.00 -7.14 -17.46
CA GLU A 17 39.89 -6.19 -17.80
C GLU A 17 38.55 -6.70 -17.29
N ILE A 18 38.26 -7.99 -17.47
CA ILE A 18 37.03 -8.61 -16.92
C ILE A 18 37.06 -8.64 -15.39
N LEU A 19 38.23 -8.95 -14.79
CA LEU A 19 38.38 -9.00 -13.34
C LEU A 19 38.10 -7.64 -12.70
N VAL A 20 38.63 -6.55 -13.26
CA VAL A 20 38.40 -5.18 -12.78
C VAL A 20 36.92 -4.82 -12.86
N VAL A 21 36.25 -5.15 -13.96
CA VAL A 21 34.81 -4.90 -14.14
C VAL A 21 33.98 -5.62 -13.09
N VAL A 22 34.27 -6.91 -12.84
CA VAL A 22 33.53 -7.70 -11.84
C VAL A 22 33.75 -7.15 -10.41
N VAL A 23 34.98 -6.73 -10.09
CA VAL A 23 35.25 -6.09 -8.78
C VAL A 23 34.47 -4.77 -8.61
N ILE A 24 34.47 -3.92 -9.63
CA ILE A 24 33.72 -2.65 -9.58
C ILE A 24 32.21 -2.92 -9.44
N LEU A 25 31.65 -3.85 -10.19
CA LEU A 25 30.24 -4.23 -10.09
C LEU A 25 29.91 -4.81 -8.71
N GLY A 26 30.81 -5.59 -8.12
CA GLY A 26 30.67 -6.11 -6.76
C GLY A 26 30.60 -5.01 -5.70
N ILE A 27 31.48 -4.01 -5.80
CA ILE A 27 31.51 -2.86 -4.87
C ILE A 27 30.24 -2.02 -5.04
N LEU A 28 29.85 -1.71 -6.28
CA LEU A 28 28.64 -0.93 -6.55
C LEU A 28 27.37 -1.68 -6.09
N GLY A 29 27.31 -2.99 -6.32
CA GLY A 29 26.21 -3.83 -5.86
C GLY A 29 26.06 -3.82 -4.34
N ALA A 30 27.15 -3.89 -3.60
CA ALA A 30 27.13 -3.85 -2.14
C ALA A 30 26.58 -2.55 -1.54
N VAL A 31 26.73 -1.42 -2.26
CA VAL A 31 26.20 -0.10 -1.82
C VAL A 31 24.75 0.11 -2.22
N VAL A 32 24.36 -0.35 -3.40
CA VAL A 32 23.03 -0.07 -3.99
C VAL A 32 21.93 -0.99 -3.42
N VAL A 33 22.22 -2.28 -3.21
CA VAL A 33 21.25 -3.28 -2.77
C VAL A 33 20.56 -2.92 -1.44
N PRO A 34 21.27 -2.49 -0.37
CA PRO A 34 20.60 -2.14 0.90
C PRO A 34 19.65 -0.95 0.81
N GLN A 35 19.89 -0.01 -0.10
CA GLN A 35 19.08 1.20 -0.23
C GLN A 35 17.72 0.95 -0.90
N ILE A 36 17.60 -0.15 -1.65
CA ILE A 36 16.35 -0.48 -2.39
C ILE A 36 15.41 -1.32 -1.51
N MET A 37 15.93 -2.08 -0.57
CA MET A 37 15.15 -3.03 0.23
C MET A 37 14.14 -2.39 1.19
N GLY A 38 14.37 -1.17 1.68
CA GLY A 38 13.43 -0.47 2.58
C GLY A 38 12.36 0.38 1.89
N ARG A 39 12.48 0.64 0.59
CA ARG A 39 11.53 1.50 -0.15
C ARG A 39 10.14 0.90 -0.34
N PRO A 40 10.00 -0.43 -0.60
CA PRO A 40 8.68 -1.05 -0.70
C PRO A 40 7.85 -0.92 0.57
N ASP A 41 8.47 -1.00 1.73
CA ASP A 41 7.79 -0.97 3.03
C ASP A 41 7.28 0.42 3.38
N THR A 42 8.08 1.47 3.13
CA THR A 42 7.62 2.87 3.27
C THR A 42 6.46 3.17 2.32
N ALA A 43 6.52 2.67 1.08
CA ALA A 43 5.44 2.84 0.12
C ALA A 43 4.14 2.16 0.56
N ARG A 44 4.21 0.98 1.18
CA ARG A 44 3.06 0.28 1.75
C ARG A 44 2.41 1.08 2.88
N VAL A 45 3.22 1.61 3.81
CA VAL A 45 2.69 2.47 4.88
C VAL A 45 1.98 3.70 4.31
N GLN A 46 2.57 4.37 3.33
CA GLN A 46 1.94 5.52 2.67
C GLN A 46 0.66 5.16 1.92
N ALA A 47 0.61 3.98 1.28
CA ALA A 47 -0.60 3.49 0.64
C ALA A 47 -1.72 3.25 1.67
N ALA A 48 -1.41 2.57 2.79
CA ALA A 48 -2.36 2.37 3.87
C ALA A 48 -2.91 3.69 4.43
N GLN A 49 -2.04 4.69 4.65
CA GLN A 49 -2.46 6.03 5.09
C GLN A 49 -3.39 6.71 4.08
N THR A 50 -3.13 6.55 2.79
CA THR A 50 -3.96 7.10 1.72
C THR A 50 -5.33 6.44 1.70
N ASP A 51 -5.39 5.12 1.84
CA ASP A 51 -6.64 4.37 1.91
C ASP A 51 -7.45 4.76 3.14
N LEU A 52 -6.83 4.91 4.31
CA LEU A 52 -7.50 5.36 5.54
C LEU A 52 -8.15 6.73 5.36
N ARG A 53 -7.45 7.69 4.74
CA ARG A 53 -8.02 9.02 4.43
C ARG A 53 -9.18 8.93 3.44
N SER A 54 -9.07 8.08 2.43
CA SER A 54 -10.13 7.88 1.44
C SER A 54 -11.37 7.23 2.04
N LEU A 55 -11.20 6.22 2.90
CA LEU A 55 -12.28 5.58 3.64
C LEU A 55 -12.95 6.56 4.62
N SER A 56 -12.15 7.39 5.32
CA SER A 56 -12.66 8.45 6.19
C SER A 56 -13.54 9.44 5.42
N ALA A 57 -13.07 9.90 4.27
CA ALA A 57 -13.85 10.82 3.44
C ALA A 57 -15.18 10.19 2.97
N ALA A 58 -15.18 8.90 2.60
CA ALA A 58 -16.39 8.18 2.22
C ALA A 58 -17.35 8.00 3.42
N LEU A 59 -16.85 7.75 4.62
CA LEU A 59 -17.63 7.69 5.85
C LEU A 59 -18.27 9.06 6.18
N ASP A 60 -17.55 10.15 5.95
CA ASP A 60 -18.10 11.51 6.15
C ASP A 60 -19.23 11.82 5.16
N VAL A 61 -19.09 11.42 3.90
CA VAL A 61 -20.18 11.55 2.91
C VAL A 61 -21.37 10.67 3.30
N TYR A 62 -21.12 9.43 3.73
CA TYR A 62 -22.19 8.56 4.26
C TYR A 62 -22.96 9.24 5.41
N ARG A 63 -22.24 9.84 6.37
CA ARG A 63 -22.85 10.57 7.49
C ARG A 63 -23.65 11.78 7.04
N LEU A 64 -23.19 12.52 6.04
CA LEU A 64 -23.94 13.67 5.49
C LEU A 64 -25.30 13.24 4.95
N ASP A 65 -25.38 12.12 4.26
CA ASP A 65 -26.62 11.60 3.69
C ASP A 65 -27.53 10.94 4.74
N ASN A 66 -26.93 10.20 5.67
CA ASN A 66 -27.64 9.34 6.62
C ASN A 66 -27.71 9.89 8.05
N PHE A 67 -27.10 11.06 8.31
CA PHE A 67 -27.03 11.78 9.59
C PHE A 67 -26.22 11.08 10.69
N GLN A 68 -25.67 9.93 10.42
CA GLN A 68 -24.85 9.15 11.34
C GLN A 68 -23.92 8.21 10.60
N TYR A 69 -22.86 7.77 11.23
CA TYR A 69 -21.97 6.75 10.71
C TYR A 69 -22.62 5.36 10.78
N PRO A 70 -22.17 4.40 9.95
CA PRO A 70 -22.57 3.00 10.10
C PRO A 70 -22.27 2.48 11.51
N SER A 71 -23.02 1.49 12.00
CA SER A 71 -22.63 0.81 13.23
C SER A 71 -21.37 -0.02 13.04
N SER A 72 -20.70 -0.42 14.12
CA SER A 72 -19.56 -1.33 14.05
C SER A 72 -19.92 -2.67 13.38
N GLU A 73 -21.15 -3.14 13.58
CA GLU A 73 -21.65 -4.37 12.93
C GLU A 73 -21.90 -4.19 11.45
N GLN A 74 -22.39 -3.01 11.02
CA GLN A 74 -22.55 -2.68 9.60
C GLN A 74 -21.22 -2.50 8.90
N GLY A 75 -20.21 -2.05 9.62
CA GLY A 75 -18.84 -1.95 9.16
C GLY A 75 -18.65 -1.08 7.92
N LEU A 76 -17.48 -1.22 7.30
CA LEU A 76 -17.14 -0.53 6.05
C LEU A 76 -17.94 -1.04 4.84
N GLU A 77 -18.53 -2.22 4.92
CA GLU A 77 -19.40 -2.77 3.85
C GLU A 77 -20.59 -1.84 3.56
N ALA A 78 -21.04 -1.06 4.56
CA ALA A 78 -22.07 -0.03 4.40
C ALA A 78 -21.72 1.05 3.36
N LEU A 79 -20.44 1.20 3.01
CA LEU A 79 -19.99 2.12 1.97
C LEU A 79 -20.17 1.56 0.54
N VAL A 80 -20.27 0.24 0.41
CA VAL A 80 -20.37 -0.45 -0.88
C VAL A 80 -21.80 -0.91 -1.15
N THR A 81 -22.46 -1.46 -0.13
CA THR A 81 -23.81 -2.01 -0.21
C THR A 81 -24.71 -1.40 0.89
N LYS A 82 -25.99 -1.23 0.58
CA LYS A 82 -26.95 -0.71 1.58
C LYS A 82 -26.99 -1.65 2.77
N PRO A 83 -26.57 -1.21 3.98
CA PRO A 83 -26.57 -2.05 5.15
C PRO A 83 -27.99 -2.36 5.63
N SER A 84 -28.14 -3.51 6.26
CA SER A 84 -29.33 -3.90 7.02
C SER A 84 -29.10 -3.64 8.52
N GLY A 85 -30.17 -3.71 9.31
CA GLY A 85 -30.10 -3.53 10.76
C GLY A 85 -30.10 -2.06 11.19
N PHE A 86 -29.83 -1.87 12.47
CA PHE A 86 -29.83 -0.53 13.09
C PHE A 86 -28.42 0.04 13.23
N PRO A 87 -28.22 1.33 12.93
CA PRO A 87 -29.19 2.30 12.45
C PRO A 87 -29.51 2.13 10.96
N GLU A 88 -30.79 2.19 10.61
CA GLU A 88 -31.18 2.13 9.20
C GLU A 88 -30.77 3.43 8.48
N PRO A 89 -30.04 3.35 7.35
CA PRO A 89 -29.65 4.53 6.60
C PRO A 89 -30.88 5.19 5.94
N LYS A 90 -31.04 6.50 6.14
CA LYS A 90 -32.19 7.25 5.66
C LYS A 90 -32.14 7.56 4.16
N ASN A 91 -30.98 7.94 3.68
CA ASN A 91 -30.74 8.37 2.30
C ASN A 91 -29.49 7.68 1.74
N TRP A 92 -29.44 6.36 1.81
CA TRP A 92 -28.31 5.63 1.29
C TRP A 92 -28.18 5.81 -0.23
N ASN A 93 -26.96 6.15 -0.70
CA ASN A 93 -26.71 6.37 -2.12
C ASN A 93 -26.75 5.03 -2.88
N PRO A 94 -27.68 4.81 -3.84
CA PRO A 94 -27.77 3.55 -4.60
C PRO A 94 -26.50 3.16 -5.36
N GLU A 95 -25.65 4.12 -5.71
CA GLU A 95 -24.35 3.89 -6.37
C GLU A 95 -23.25 3.50 -5.39
N GLY A 96 -23.53 3.51 -4.08
CA GLY A 96 -22.53 3.37 -3.02
C GLY A 96 -21.69 4.63 -2.83
N TYR A 97 -20.83 4.59 -1.82
CA TYR A 97 -19.90 5.67 -1.49
C TYR A 97 -18.49 5.37 -2.01
N ILE A 98 -18.19 4.09 -2.16
CA ILE A 98 -16.98 3.58 -2.85
C ILE A 98 -17.37 2.39 -3.73
N LYS A 99 -16.61 2.16 -4.80
CA LYS A 99 -16.90 1.07 -5.74
C LYS A 99 -16.54 -0.31 -5.18
N LYS A 100 -15.49 -0.39 -4.41
CA LYS A 100 -14.97 -1.61 -3.81
C LYS A 100 -14.25 -1.27 -2.51
N LEU A 101 -14.44 -2.12 -1.50
CA LEU A 101 -13.69 -2.00 -0.26
C LEU A 101 -12.22 -2.40 -0.48
N PRO A 102 -11.25 -1.53 -0.19
CA PRO A 102 -9.84 -1.87 -0.31
C PRO A 102 -9.42 -2.82 0.82
N SER A 103 -8.43 -3.65 0.55
CA SER A 103 -7.62 -4.29 1.58
C SER A 103 -6.36 -3.44 1.79
N ASP A 104 -5.76 -3.56 2.95
CA ASP A 104 -4.49 -2.89 3.21
C ASP A 104 -3.36 -3.47 2.33
N PRO A 105 -2.19 -2.83 2.24
CA PRO A 105 -1.09 -3.28 1.38
C PRO A 105 -0.47 -4.64 1.75
N TRP A 106 -0.86 -5.22 2.86
CA TRP A 106 -0.45 -6.57 3.30
C TRP A 106 -1.55 -7.60 3.09
N GLY A 107 -2.74 -7.18 2.62
CA GLY A 107 -3.86 -8.05 2.27
C GLY A 107 -4.89 -8.24 3.38
N SER A 108 -4.75 -7.55 4.50
CA SER A 108 -5.69 -7.57 5.62
C SER A 108 -6.82 -6.54 5.43
N PRO A 109 -8.02 -6.77 6.01
CA PRO A 109 -9.07 -5.77 6.01
C PRO A 109 -8.71 -4.61 6.97
N TYR A 110 -9.20 -3.39 6.64
CA TYR A 110 -9.17 -2.28 7.57
C TYR A 110 -10.16 -2.50 8.70
N ILE A 111 -9.77 -2.16 9.92
CA ILE A 111 -10.60 -2.29 11.11
C ILE A 111 -11.38 -0.99 11.32
N TYR A 112 -12.69 -1.11 11.49
CA TYR A 112 -13.61 -0.01 11.73
C TYR A 112 -14.40 -0.25 13.00
N GLU A 113 -14.43 0.74 13.85
CA GLU A 113 -15.24 0.74 15.08
C GLU A 113 -15.95 2.09 15.23
N ARG A 114 -17.27 2.05 15.37
CA ARG A 114 -18.04 3.23 15.67
C ARG A 114 -17.93 3.58 17.15
N THR A 115 -17.61 4.83 17.44
CA THR A 115 -17.76 5.44 18.76
C THR A 115 -19.08 6.25 18.82
N ASP A 116 -19.43 6.85 19.93
CA ASP A 116 -20.72 7.56 20.11
C ASP A 116 -20.99 8.58 19.00
N THR A 117 -20.02 9.44 18.70
CA THR A 117 -20.15 10.55 17.75
C THR A 117 -19.20 10.47 16.55
N ASN A 118 -18.26 9.52 16.57
CA ASN A 118 -17.18 9.40 15.60
C ASN A 118 -16.90 7.93 15.32
N PHE A 119 -15.75 7.62 14.77
CA PHE A 119 -15.27 6.26 14.50
C PHE A 119 -13.76 6.16 14.68
N ALA A 120 -13.29 4.96 14.94
CA ALA A 120 -11.89 4.58 14.84
C ALA A 120 -11.69 3.78 13.55
N LEU A 121 -10.59 4.02 12.85
CA LEU A 121 -10.23 3.34 11.60
C LEU A 121 -8.73 3.11 11.57
N HIS A 122 -8.29 1.88 11.33
CA HIS A 122 -6.87 1.53 11.31
C HIS A 122 -6.57 0.27 10.49
N SER A 123 -5.30 0.11 10.09
CA SER A 123 -4.72 -1.13 9.60
C SER A 123 -3.89 -1.75 10.72
N LEU A 124 -3.86 -3.08 10.78
CA LEU A 124 -3.05 -3.86 11.73
C LEU A 124 -1.59 -4.03 11.31
N GLY A 125 -1.13 -3.27 10.28
CA GLY A 125 0.24 -3.37 9.82
C GLY A 125 0.59 -4.69 9.12
N ALA A 126 1.89 -4.99 9.08
CA ALA A 126 2.39 -6.12 8.30
C ALA A 126 2.10 -7.50 8.92
N ASP A 127 1.92 -7.60 10.22
CA ASP A 127 1.67 -8.87 10.91
C ASP A 127 0.18 -9.19 11.12
N GLY A 128 -0.71 -8.23 10.86
CA GLY A 128 -2.16 -8.39 11.01
C GLY A 128 -2.61 -8.60 12.47
N GLN A 129 -1.84 -8.12 13.43
CA GLN A 129 -2.14 -8.21 14.86
C GLN A 129 -2.14 -6.82 15.50
N GLU A 130 -2.96 -6.62 16.53
CA GLU A 130 -3.00 -5.35 17.25
C GLU A 130 -1.66 -5.04 17.94
N GLY A 131 -1.22 -3.79 17.81
CA GLY A 131 0.00 -3.29 18.41
C GLY A 131 1.19 -3.33 17.49
N GLY A 132 2.30 -3.94 17.93
CA GLY A 132 3.53 -4.06 17.16
C GLY A 132 4.41 -2.80 17.12
N GLU A 133 5.55 -2.92 16.46
CA GLU A 133 6.52 -1.82 16.25
C GLU A 133 7.02 -1.80 14.80
N GLY A 134 7.43 -0.64 14.33
CA GLY A 134 7.95 -0.47 12.98
C GLY A 134 6.91 -0.78 11.91
N LEU A 135 7.17 -1.78 11.05
CA LEU A 135 6.24 -2.20 10.00
C LEU A 135 5.04 -3.00 10.52
N ASN A 136 5.16 -3.57 11.70
CA ASN A 136 4.10 -4.31 12.37
C ASN A 136 3.21 -3.41 13.22
N ALA A 137 3.57 -2.12 13.37
CA ALA A 137 2.75 -1.19 14.12
C ALA A 137 1.42 -0.92 13.41
N ASP A 138 0.35 -0.79 14.19
CA ASP A 138 -0.94 -0.33 13.69
C ASP A 138 -0.79 1.05 13.04
N ILE A 139 -1.46 1.23 11.91
CA ILE A 139 -1.55 2.53 11.23
C ILE A 139 -2.95 3.06 11.47
N ARG A 140 -3.07 4.04 12.36
CA ARG A 140 -4.35 4.59 12.79
C ARG A 140 -4.64 5.91 12.09
N LEU A 141 -5.90 6.11 11.69
CA LEU A 141 -6.33 7.39 11.09
C LEU A 141 -6.07 8.58 12.01
N ALA A 142 -6.18 8.40 13.32
CA ALA A 142 -5.95 9.47 14.30
C ALA A 142 -4.50 9.97 14.36
N ASP A 143 -3.55 9.19 13.83
CA ASP A 143 -2.11 9.49 13.91
C ASP A 143 -1.55 10.09 12.60
N ILE A 144 -2.41 10.31 11.56
CA ILE A 144 -1.99 10.72 10.20
C ILE A 144 -2.67 11.99 9.70
#